data_b15e5b92871878ca649f462dc9a894fb
#
_entry.id   b15e5b92871878ca649f462dc9a894fb
#
_cell.length_a   1.000
_cell.length_b   1.000
_cell.length_c   1.000
_cell.angle_alpha   90.00
_cell.angle_beta   90.00
_cell.angle_gamma   90.00
#
_symmetry.space_group_name_H-M   'P 1'
#
loop_
_entity.id
_entity.type
_entity.pdbx_description
1 polymer ?
#
loop_
_entity_poly.entity_id
_entity_poly.type
_entity_poly.pdbx_seq_one_letter_code
_entity_poly.pdbx_strand_id
1 'polypeptide(L)'
;TCNKENKKCRGWELQSKLFTHNKVKKLFEYEKSWLKVFDKKVFYMPYFNHPDPSVKRKSGFLNPFYKGSNNLGSSITIPYFYSLSNSKDLTFKPRIYVDSDVIIHTEYREAFKNSDLKTDFSINRNNNNTSSHFFADLNSKFDDYTNYELKVQNVTNDNYLKIHDIKSYTPIIDSDSLLSSHFRINKELDKNTNISSTVRLYEDLSKEDSDKYQYIFPDFNFKKNIDLDENYNGQFKFFSSGFQKVYNTNIHETQINNDFNFESYDFFSSNGLVTDYSFLLKNFNTYSKNSTVYEGKNDHEIFGTFLLKTEYPLKKKLEEGNNFLKPVAQLRFSPTNGKNISSTGSKMDYSNIFSPNRIGRSDMVEKGKSITLGLEFEKQNLSNEKILGLNIGNIFKDKKNEALPNKSKLNQTRSDIVGDIF
;
A
#
# COMPACT_ATOMS: atom_id res chain seq x y z
N THR A 1 27.59 -17.81 -37.00
CA THR A 1 26.58 -17.38 -37.97
C THR A 1 25.69 -18.56 -38.29
N CYS A 2 24.50 -18.56 -37.72
CA CYS A 2 23.49 -19.57 -37.96
C CYS A 2 22.90 -19.33 -39.35
N ASN A 3 23.47 -19.96 -40.38
CA ASN A 3 23.01 -19.90 -41.74
C ASN A 3 22.50 -21.29 -42.15
N LYS A 4 21.28 -21.61 -41.71
CA LYS A 4 20.54 -22.76 -42.28
C LYS A 4 19.10 -22.31 -42.46
N GLU A 5 18.73 -22.19 -43.71
CA GLU A 5 17.34 -22.04 -44.14
C GLU A 5 16.45 -23.02 -43.39
N ASN A 6 15.44 -22.52 -42.68
CA ASN A 6 14.39 -23.25 -41.97
C ASN A 6 14.67 -23.95 -40.64
N LYS A 7 15.73 -23.64 -39.88
CA LYS A 7 15.80 -24.03 -38.50
C LYS A 7 15.91 -22.79 -37.57
N LYS A 8 14.90 -22.61 -36.70
CA LYS A 8 14.99 -21.62 -35.61
C LYS A 8 16.27 -21.87 -34.81
N CYS A 9 17.24 -20.96 -34.90
CA CYS A 9 18.45 -21.02 -34.10
C CYS A 9 18.06 -20.91 -32.62
N ARG A 10 18.38 -21.89 -31.81
CA ARG A 10 18.21 -21.84 -30.38
C ARG A 10 19.25 -20.88 -29.80
N GLY A 11 18.83 -19.91 -29.01
CA GLY A 11 19.74 -18.94 -28.40
C GLY A 11 20.77 -19.59 -27.48
N TRP A 12 20.39 -20.69 -26.84
CA TRP A 12 21.30 -21.54 -26.04
C TRP A 12 20.83 -22.99 -26.03
N GLU A 13 21.74 -23.90 -25.78
CA GLU A 13 21.49 -25.34 -25.61
C GLU A 13 22.52 -25.97 -24.66
N LEU A 14 22.14 -27.04 -23.98
CA LEU A 14 23.02 -27.87 -23.17
C LEU A 14 23.27 -29.17 -23.91
N GLN A 15 24.54 -29.45 -24.27
CA GLN A 15 24.95 -30.67 -24.89
C GLN A 15 25.73 -31.52 -23.89
N SER A 16 25.26 -32.72 -23.58
CA SER A 16 25.87 -33.65 -22.60
C SER A 16 26.31 -34.93 -23.27
N LYS A 17 27.36 -35.55 -22.73
CA LYS A 17 27.80 -36.89 -23.18
C LYS A 17 26.87 -37.96 -22.61
N LEU A 18 26.46 -37.81 -21.33
CA LEU A 18 25.52 -38.68 -20.65
C LEU A 18 24.42 -37.86 -19.99
N PHE A 19 23.18 -38.33 -20.12
CA PHE A 19 22.00 -37.79 -19.48
C PHE A 19 21.29 -38.90 -18.74
N THR A 20 21.03 -38.73 -17.44
CA THR A 20 20.34 -39.68 -16.59
C THR A 20 19.17 -39.04 -15.88
N HIS A 21 17.97 -39.60 -16.03
CA HIS A 21 16.84 -39.25 -15.22
C HIS A 21 16.73 -40.15 -14.00
N ASN A 22 17.19 -39.71 -12.85
CA ASN A 22 17.09 -40.42 -11.59
C ASN A 22 15.69 -40.22 -10.98
N LYS A 23 14.79 -41.16 -11.22
CA LYS A 23 13.38 -41.08 -10.74
C LYS A 23 13.26 -41.17 -9.22
N VAL A 24 14.20 -41.87 -8.54
CA VAL A 24 14.20 -41.99 -7.07
C VAL A 24 14.57 -40.65 -6.42
N LYS A 25 15.65 -40.06 -6.89
CA LYS A 25 16.12 -38.73 -6.40
C LYS A 25 15.36 -37.56 -7.04
N LYS A 26 14.51 -37.83 -8.03
CA LYS A 26 13.81 -36.82 -8.83
C LYS A 26 14.76 -35.76 -9.37
N LEU A 27 15.82 -36.24 -10.07
CA LEU A 27 16.90 -35.40 -10.63
C LEU A 27 17.15 -35.77 -12.07
N PHE A 28 17.46 -34.75 -12.86
CA PHE A 28 18.15 -34.89 -14.12
C PHE A 28 19.65 -34.64 -13.90
N GLU A 29 20.49 -35.61 -14.26
CA GLU A 29 21.94 -35.57 -14.09
C GLU A 29 22.57 -35.54 -15.48
N TYR A 30 23.55 -34.69 -15.65
CA TYR A 30 24.28 -34.47 -16.91
C TYR A 30 25.78 -34.59 -16.66
N GLU A 31 26.45 -35.40 -17.45
CA GLU A 31 27.90 -35.56 -17.38
C GLU A 31 28.57 -35.04 -18.63
N LYS A 32 29.77 -34.45 -18.45
CA LYS A 32 30.60 -33.88 -19.53
C LYS A 32 29.79 -32.98 -20.47
N SER A 33 29.18 -31.99 -19.89
CA SER A 33 28.23 -31.10 -20.56
C SER A 33 28.88 -29.82 -21.03
N TRP A 34 28.40 -29.31 -22.17
CA TRP A 34 28.77 -28.01 -22.70
C TRP A 34 27.55 -27.14 -22.81
N LEU A 35 27.61 -25.96 -22.26
CA LEU A 35 26.69 -24.90 -22.56
C LEU A 35 27.10 -24.27 -23.90
N LYS A 36 26.21 -24.29 -24.87
CA LYS A 36 26.40 -23.63 -26.15
C LYS A 36 25.51 -22.41 -26.26
N VAL A 37 26.04 -21.32 -26.81
CA VAL A 37 25.31 -20.11 -27.15
C VAL A 37 25.53 -19.86 -28.63
N PHE A 38 24.45 -19.82 -29.40
CA PHE A 38 24.48 -19.73 -30.87
C PHE A 38 25.44 -20.75 -31.52
N ASP A 39 25.30 -22.03 -31.13
CA ASP A 39 26.13 -23.17 -31.57
C ASP A 39 27.59 -23.16 -31.11
N LYS A 40 28.07 -22.12 -30.41
CA LYS A 40 29.44 -22.06 -29.87
C LYS A 40 29.49 -22.59 -28.44
N LYS A 41 30.43 -23.47 -28.17
CA LYS A 41 30.73 -23.99 -26.81
C LYS A 41 31.32 -22.84 -25.97
N VAL A 42 30.62 -22.39 -24.92
CA VAL A 42 31.03 -21.26 -24.09
C VAL A 42 31.40 -21.67 -22.67
N PHE A 43 30.83 -22.77 -22.14
CA PHE A 43 31.12 -23.20 -20.78
C PHE A 43 31.06 -24.72 -20.66
N TYR A 44 32.05 -25.33 -20.00
CA TYR A 44 32.15 -26.77 -19.75
C TYR A 44 31.77 -27.11 -18.31
N MET A 45 30.87 -28.07 -18.13
CA MET A 45 30.47 -28.62 -16.84
C MET A 45 30.79 -30.12 -16.80
N PRO A 46 31.75 -30.55 -15.97
CA PRO A 46 32.06 -31.98 -15.81
C PRO A 46 30.85 -32.78 -15.35
N TYR A 47 30.10 -32.23 -14.40
CA TYR A 47 28.87 -32.75 -13.85
C TYR A 47 27.92 -31.59 -13.53
N PHE A 48 26.67 -31.77 -13.89
CA PHE A 48 25.60 -30.80 -13.59
C PHE A 48 24.31 -31.58 -13.31
N ASN A 49 23.52 -31.11 -12.37
CA ASN A 49 22.19 -31.65 -12.14
C ASN A 49 21.17 -30.57 -11.87
N HIS A 50 19.93 -30.85 -12.21
CA HIS A 50 18.80 -30.00 -11.80
C HIS A 50 17.61 -30.88 -11.41
N PRO A 51 16.69 -30.37 -10.56
CA PRO A 51 15.52 -31.12 -10.14
C PRO A 51 14.58 -31.40 -11.32
N ASP A 52 13.88 -32.54 -11.24
CA ASP A 52 12.76 -32.87 -12.10
C ASP A 52 11.67 -31.79 -11.93
N PRO A 53 10.96 -31.38 -12.99
CA PRO A 53 9.87 -30.40 -12.91
C PRO A 53 8.74 -30.74 -11.93
N SER A 54 8.59 -32.02 -11.54
CA SER A 54 7.65 -32.46 -10.52
C SER A 54 8.05 -32.06 -9.09
N VAL A 55 9.31 -31.65 -8.88
CA VAL A 55 9.82 -31.26 -7.56
C VAL A 55 9.55 -29.79 -7.31
N LYS A 56 8.64 -29.49 -6.39
CA LYS A 56 8.26 -28.12 -6.06
C LYS A 56 9.36 -27.31 -5.36
N ARG A 57 10.19 -27.97 -4.52
CA ARG A 57 11.26 -27.31 -3.74
C ARG A 57 12.46 -28.23 -3.60
N LYS A 58 13.65 -27.75 -3.94
CA LYS A 58 14.92 -28.46 -3.76
C LYS A 58 16.07 -27.48 -3.51
N SER A 59 16.95 -27.85 -2.61
CA SER A 59 18.20 -27.13 -2.37
C SER A 59 19.11 -27.14 -3.60
N GLY A 60 19.74 -26.01 -3.88
CA GLY A 60 20.66 -25.88 -5.00
C GLY A 60 21.05 -24.42 -5.28
N PHE A 61 22.04 -24.25 -6.15
CA PHE A 61 22.43 -22.95 -6.64
C PHE A 61 21.32 -22.34 -7.51
N LEU A 62 21.06 -21.05 -7.29
CA LEU A 62 20.22 -20.24 -8.15
C LEU A 62 21.09 -19.56 -9.20
N ASN A 63 20.46 -18.94 -10.19
CA ASN A 63 21.18 -18.24 -11.24
C ASN A 63 22.07 -17.15 -10.64
N PRO A 64 23.39 -17.19 -10.91
CA PRO A 64 24.27 -16.11 -10.52
C PRO A 64 23.92 -14.85 -11.32
N PHE A 65 24.12 -13.70 -10.72
CA PHE A 65 23.90 -12.43 -11.38
C PHE A 65 25.04 -11.46 -11.11
N TYR A 66 25.30 -10.64 -12.10
CA TYR A 66 26.34 -9.63 -12.10
C TYR A 66 25.71 -8.25 -11.98
N LYS A 67 26.33 -7.37 -11.20
CA LYS A 67 25.93 -5.97 -11.06
C LYS A 67 27.13 -5.05 -11.02
N GLY A 68 27.10 -4.01 -11.85
CA GLY A 68 28.05 -2.90 -11.80
C GLY A 68 27.60 -1.84 -10.79
N SER A 69 28.55 -1.23 -10.10
CA SER A 69 28.34 -0.08 -9.22
C SER A 69 29.43 0.95 -9.49
N ASN A 70 29.05 2.22 -9.52
CA ASN A 70 30.02 3.31 -9.72
C ASN A 70 30.90 3.54 -8.48
N ASN A 71 30.42 3.16 -7.30
CA ASN A 71 31.10 3.43 -6.03
C ASN A 71 31.92 2.25 -5.53
N LEU A 72 31.51 1.01 -5.80
CA LEU A 72 32.10 -0.22 -5.25
C LEU A 72 32.64 -1.16 -6.34
N GLY A 73 32.66 -0.70 -7.60
CA GLY A 73 33.03 -1.57 -8.71
C GLY A 73 31.96 -2.61 -9.03
N SER A 74 32.39 -3.60 -9.81
CA SER A 74 31.51 -4.69 -10.22
C SER A 74 31.41 -5.78 -9.18
N SER A 75 30.26 -6.43 -9.07
CA SER A 75 30.05 -7.55 -8.16
C SER A 75 29.37 -8.73 -8.82
N ILE A 76 29.66 -9.93 -8.32
CA ILE A 76 28.96 -11.15 -8.65
C ILE A 76 28.27 -11.70 -7.40
N THR A 77 27.02 -12.12 -7.55
CA THR A 77 26.26 -12.80 -6.50
C THR A 77 25.95 -14.22 -6.94
N ILE A 78 26.24 -15.19 -6.11
CA ILE A 78 26.01 -16.61 -6.38
C ILE A 78 25.07 -17.18 -5.30
N PRO A 79 23.74 -17.06 -5.50
CA PRO A 79 22.79 -17.47 -4.47
C PRO A 79 22.71 -19.00 -4.37
N TYR A 80 22.57 -19.49 -3.14
CA TYR A 80 22.28 -20.88 -2.83
C TYR A 80 20.99 -20.98 -2.03
N PHE A 81 20.00 -21.65 -2.57
CA PHE A 81 18.74 -21.93 -1.91
C PHE A 81 18.84 -23.23 -1.11
N TYR A 82 18.47 -23.18 0.16
CA TYR A 82 18.46 -24.33 1.05
C TYR A 82 17.04 -24.61 1.55
N SER A 83 16.42 -25.68 1.05
CA SER A 83 15.10 -26.15 1.50
C SER A 83 15.28 -26.93 2.81
N LEU A 84 15.02 -26.29 3.95
CA LEU A 84 15.14 -26.89 5.28
C LEU A 84 14.00 -27.88 5.55
N SER A 85 12.78 -27.54 5.13
CA SER A 85 11.59 -28.38 5.19
C SER A 85 10.55 -27.92 4.17
N ASN A 86 9.36 -28.53 4.19
CA ASN A 86 8.26 -28.10 3.33
C ASN A 86 7.74 -26.69 3.66
N SER A 87 7.93 -26.23 4.90
CA SER A 87 7.44 -24.95 5.40
C SER A 87 8.52 -23.90 5.64
N LYS A 88 9.81 -24.25 5.48
CA LYS A 88 10.91 -23.31 5.75
C LYS A 88 12.10 -23.49 4.81
N ASP A 89 12.69 -22.36 4.48
CA ASP A 89 13.87 -22.28 3.63
C ASP A 89 14.80 -21.14 4.05
N LEU A 90 16.02 -21.24 3.53
CA LEU A 90 17.06 -20.23 3.69
C LEU A 90 17.70 -19.99 2.33
N THR A 91 17.91 -18.75 1.94
CA THR A 91 18.67 -18.40 0.75
C THR A 91 19.90 -17.63 1.17
N PHE A 92 21.07 -18.21 0.92
CA PHE A 92 22.37 -17.61 1.16
C PHE A 92 22.84 -16.94 -0.14
N LYS A 93 23.14 -15.63 -0.12
CA LYS A 93 23.44 -14.81 -1.29
C LYS A 93 24.79 -14.09 -1.10
N PRO A 94 25.94 -14.80 -1.15
CA PRO A 94 27.24 -14.14 -1.07
C PRO A 94 27.42 -13.23 -2.29
N ARG A 95 27.77 -11.97 -2.06
CA ARG A 95 28.11 -10.98 -3.08
C ARG A 95 29.59 -10.62 -2.94
N ILE A 96 30.34 -10.85 -4.00
CA ILE A 96 31.78 -10.61 -4.05
C ILE A 96 32.01 -9.43 -5.00
N TYR A 97 32.64 -8.38 -4.50
CA TYR A 97 33.07 -7.24 -5.29
C TYR A 97 34.47 -7.47 -5.86
N VAL A 98 34.74 -6.92 -7.05
CA VAL A 98 36.04 -7.10 -7.71
C VAL A 98 37.18 -6.45 -6.91
N ASP A 99 36.88 -5.33 -6.24
CA ASP A 99 37.86 -4.51 -5.53
C ASP A 99 37.97 -4.79 -4.03
N SER A 100 37.51 -5.94 -3.52
CA SER A 100 37.84 -6.50 -2.20
C SER A 100 36.71 -6.78 -1.20
N ASP A 101 35.52 -6.23 -1.35
CA ASP A 101 34.49 -6.40 -0.33
C ASP A 101 33.61 -7.62 -0.57
N VAL A 102 33.26 -8.29 0.52
CA VAL A 102 32.29 -9.39 0.49
C VAL A 102 31.12 -9.04 1.38
N ILE A 103 29.93 -9.16 0.83
CA ILE A 103 28.69 -9.12 1.61
C ILE A 103 28.13 -10.53 1.72
N ILE A 104 27.87 -10.93 2.93
CA ILE A 104 27.11 -12.14 3.22
C ILE A 104 25.65 -11.71 3.46
N HIS A 105 24.78 -12.06 2.53
CA HIS A 105 23.36 -11.75 2.60
C HIS A 105 22.58 -13.07 2.76
N THR A 106 21.64 -13.12 3.68
CA THR A 106 20.87 -14.32 4.02
C THR A 106 19.39 -13.94 4.20
N GLU A 107 18.54 -14.67 3.51
CA GLU A 107 17.08 -14.57 3.64
C GLU A 107 16.56 -15.88 4.24
N TYR A 108 15.76 -15.78 5.30
CA TYR A 108 15.08 -16.93 5.91
C TYR A 108 13.57 -16.72 5.85
N ARG A 109 12.85 -17.80 5.49
CA ARG A 109 11.39 -17.81 5.44
C ARG A 109 10.85 -19.05 6.12
N GLU A 110 9.81 -18.85 6.93
CA GLU A 110 9.10 -19.95 7.59
C GLU A 110 7.60 -19.69 7.60
N ALA A 111 6.84 -20.64 7.08
CA ALA A 111 5.39 -20.68 7.20
C ALA A 111 5.01 -21.62 8.36
N PHE A 112 4.44 -21.04 9.41
CA PHE A 112 3.82 -21.77 10.51
C PHE A 112 2.36 -22.06 10.18
N LYS A 113 1.64 -22.75 11.05
CA LYS A 113 0.22 -23.05 10.85
C LYS A 113 -0.63 -21.78 10.64
N ASN A 114 -0.36 -20.75 11.44
CA ASN A 114 -1.14 -19.51 11.46
C ASN A 114 -0.27 -18.25 11.27
N SER A 115 0.99 -18.41 10.87
CA SER A 115 1.92 -17.29 10.78
C SER A 115 2.92 -17.48 9.64
N ASP A 116 3.34 -16.38 9.05
CA ASP A 116 4.41 -16.32 8.07
C ASP A 116 5.52 -15.39 8.57
N LEU A 117 6.73 -15.95 8.69
CA LEU A 117 7.94 -15.20 9.05
C LEU A 117 8.86 -15.08 7.85
N LYS A 118 9.33 -13.86 7.59
CA LYS A 118 10.43 -13.57 6.67
C LYS A 118 11.46 -12.76 7.40
N THR A 119 12.73 -13.17 7.31
CA THR A 119 13.85 -12.37 7.80
C THR A 119 14.88 -12.19 6.71
N ASP A 120 15.54 -11.06 6.74
CA ASP A 120 16.57 -10.69 5.79
C ASP A 120 17.72 -10.04 6.57
N PHE A 121 18.90 -10.57 6.41
CA PHE A 121 20.08 -10.14 7.12
C PHE A 121 21.25 -10.04 6.16
N SER A 122 22.05 -8.98 6.27
CA SER A 122 23.36 -8.98 5.64
C SER A 122 24.43 -8.33 6.50
N ILE A 123 25.65 -8.76 6.26
CA ILE A 123 26.84 -8.24 6.92
C ILE A 123 27.95 -8.02 5.89
N ASN A 124 28.61 -6.88 6.03
CA ASN A 124 29.84 -6.53 5.32
C ASN A 124 30.91 -6.19 6.36
N ARG A 125 32.11 -6.63 6.14
CA ARG A 125 33.27 -6.27 6.96
C ARG A 125 34.37 -5.72 6.05
N ASN A 126 34.68 -4.45 6.24
CA ASN A 126 35.74 -3.74 5.53
C ASN A 126 36.68 -3.09 6.54
N ASN A 127 37.99 -3.39 6.46
CA ASN A 127 39.10 -2.70 7.19
C ASN A 127 38.79 -2.29 8.64
N ASN A 128 38.33 -3.16 9.51
CA ASN A 128 37.93 -2.96 10.90
C ASN A 128 36.51 -2.41 11.13
N ASN A 129 35.77 -2.01 10.11
CA ASN A 129 34.38 -1.59 10.25
C ASN A 129 33.44 -2.71 9.81
N THR A 130 32.45 -3.00 10.64
CA THR A 130 31.39 -3.96 10.32
C THR A 130 30.09 -3.19 10.15
N SER A 131 29.46 -3.38 8.99
CA SER A 131 28.14 -2.82 8.69
C SER A 131 27.18 -3.96 8.41
N SER A 132 25.96 -3.82 8.88
CA SER A 132 24.94 -4.86 8.73
C SER A 132 23.53 -4.27 8.70
N HIS A 133 22.58 -5.05 8.18
CA HIS A 133 21.17 -4.83 8.41
C HIS A 133 20.50 -6.10 8.94
N PHE A 134 19.40 -5.91 9.64
CA PHE A 134 18.49 -6.97 10.05
C PHE A 134 17.05 -6.50 9.84
N PHE A 135 16.31 -7.21 9.00
CA PHE A 135 14.89 -6.99 8.77
C PHE A 135 14.10 -8.25 9.08
N ALA A 136 12.93 -8.08 9.68
CA ALA A 136 12.01 -9.17 9.95
C ALA A 136 10.58 -8.70 9.69
N ASP A 137 9.77 -9.59 9.14
CA ASP A 137 8.34 -9.41 8.86
C ASP A 137 7.61 -10.67 9.31
N LEU A 138 6.78 -10.53 10.34
CA LEU A 138 5.95 -11.59 10.89
C LEU A 138 4.49 -11.21 10.80
N ASN A 139 3.74 -11.97 10.01
CA ASN A 139 2.28 -11.88 9.94
C ASN A 139 1.67 -13.10 10.60
N SER A 140 0.77 -12.89 11.55
CA SER A 140 0.21 -13.99 12.35
C SER A 140 -1.28 -13.79 12.61
N LYS A 141 -2.02 -14.91 12.59
CA LYS A 141 -3.41 -15.01 13.06
C LYS A 141 -3.42 -15.70 14.40
N PHE A 142 -3.87 -14.99 15.43
CA PHE A 142 -4.08 -15.58 16.77
C PHE A 142 -5.33 -16.44 16.77
N ASP A 143 -6.41 -15.92 16.19
CA ASP A 143 -7.69 -16.58 15.95
C ASP A 143 -8.32 -16.04 14.65
N ASP A 144 -9.56 -16.43 14.34
CA ASP A 144 -10.26 -16.00 13.12
C ASP A 144 -10.58 -14.49 13.12
N TYR A 145 -10.53 -13.84 14.28
CA TYR A 145 -10.92 -12.45 14.49
C TYR A 145 -9.76 -11.55 14.90
N THR A 146 -8.59 -12.14 15.25
CA THR A 146 -7.43 -11.39 15.74
C THR A 146 -6.21 -11.73 14.91
N ASN A 147 -5.61 -10.71 14.31
CA ASN A 147 -4.32 -10.82 13.64
C ASN A 147 -3.34 -9.79 14.16
N TYR A 148 -2.05 -10.10 14.04
CA TYR A 148 -0.98 -9.18 14.36
C TYR A 148 0.14 -9.25 13.35
N GLU A 149 0.80 -8.13 13.19
CA GLU A 149 1.92 -7.90 12.30
C GLU A 149 3.06 -7.30 13.11
N LEU A 150 4.24 -7.89 13.00
CA LEU A 150 5.48 -7.34 13.54
C LEU A 150 6.44 -7.11 12.40
N LYS A 151 6.88 -5.87 12.20
CA LYS A 151 7.95 -5.50 11.27
C LYS A 151 9.08 -4.88 12.05
N VAL A 152 10.29 -5.36 11.84
CA VAL A 152 11.51 -4.84 12.45
C VAL A 152 12.49 -4.50 11.35
N GLN A 153 13.02 -3.28 11.36
CA GLN A 153 14.06 -2.84 10.45
C GLN A 153 15.16 -2.14 11.23
N ASN A 154 16.39 -2.59 11.08
CA ASN A 154 17.55 -2.02 11.73
C ASN A 154 18.77 -2.07 10.83
N VAL A 155 19.60 -1.04 10.88
CA VAL A 155 20.92 -0.96 10.22
C VAL A 155 21.94 -0.44 11.20
N THR A 156 23.20 -0.84 11.03
CA THR A 156 24.30 -0.36 11.87
C THR A 156 25.01 0.86 11.29
N ASN A 157 24.72 1.21 10.02
CA ASN A 157 25.27 2.36 9.32
C ASN A 157 24.24 2.95 8.36
N ASP A 158 24.03 4.24 8.43
CA ASP A 158 22.97 4.97 7.71
C ASP A 158 23.07 4.89 6.20
N ASN A 159 24.28 4.76 5.68
CA ASN A 159 24.54 4.69 4.25
C ASN A 159 24.59 3.25 3.72
N TYR A 160 24.54 2.24 4.60
CA TYR A 160 24.73 0.84 4.24
C TYR A 160 23.79 0.36 3.16
N LEU A 161 22.49 0.67 3.29
CA LEU A 161 21.47 0.24 2.34
C LEU A 161 21.67 0.82 0.95
N LYS A 162 22.05 2.11 0.88
CA LYS A 162 22.29 2.83 -0.38
C LYS A 162 23.60 2.40 -1.04
N ILE A 163 24.70 2.36 -0.27
CA ILE A 163 26.02 2.01 -0.79
C ILE A 163 25.99 0.62 -1.42
N HIS A 164 25.36 -0.32 -0.75
CA HIS A 164 25.32 -1.71 -1.22
C HIS A 164 24.05 -2.06 -2.00
N ASP A 165 23.16 -1.07 -2.25
CA ASP A 165 21.89 -1.25 -2.97
C ASP A 165 21.12 -2.48 -2.46
N ILE A 166 20.95 -2.58 -1.14
CA ILE A 166 20.31 -3.72 -0.48
C ILE A 166 18.86 -3.88 -0.94
N LYS A 167 18.17 -2.77 -1.21
CA LYS A 167 16.77 -2.76 -1.67
C LYS A 167 16.53 -3.64 -2.90
N SER A 168 17.47 -3.74 -3.81
CA SER A 168 17.33 -4.59 -5.01
C SER A 168 17.51 -6.08 -4.74
N TYR A 169 17.88 -6.49 -3.52
CA TYR A 169 18.14 -7.88 -3.14
C TYR A 169 17.13 -8.46 -2.15
N THR A 170 16.26 -7.64 -1.58
CA THR A 170 15.26 -8.06 -0.60
C THR A 170 13.90 -7.42 -0.86
N PRO A 171 12.80 -8.20 -0.78
CA PRO A 171 11.44 -7.68 -1.00
C PRO A 171 10.82 -7.03 0.24
N ILE A 172 11.48 -7.09 1.42
CA ILE A 172 10.90 -6.61 2.69
C ILE A 172 11.34 -5.20 3.08
N ILE A 173 11.99 -4.48 2.16
CA ILE A 173 12.37 -3.09 2.33
C ILE A 173 11.63 -2.19 1.33
N ASP A 174 10.98 -1.15 1.84
CA ASP A 174 10.25 -0.18 1.02
C ASP A 174 11.12 1.01 0.64
N SER A 175 12.02 1.42 1.55
CA SER A 175 12.89 2.57 1.39
C SER A 175 14.32 2.23 1.84
N ASP A 176 15.31 2.84 1.20
CA ASP A 176 16.73 2.78 1.58
C ASP A 176 17.17 3.96 2.46
N SER A 177 16.26 4.86 2.77
CA SER A 177 16.50 6.07 3.59
C SER A 177 15.57 6.22 4.77
N LEU A 178 14.42 5.55 4.78
CA LEU A 178 13.44 5.60 5.86
C LEU A 178 13.09 4.19 6.31
N LEU A 179 13.53 3.82 7.50
CA LEU A 179 13.16 2.55 8.12
C LEU A 179 11.83 2.69 8.88
N SER A 180 11.05 1.61 8.88
CA SER A 180 9.77 1.56 9.60
C SER A 180 9.65 0.25 10.36
N SER A 181 9.77 0.32 11.69
CA SER A 181 9.49 -0.80 12.57
C SER A 181 8.13 -0.60 13.26
N HIS A 182 7.31 -1.64 13.31
CA HIS A 182 6.01 -1.52 13.97
C HIS A 182 5.50 -2.86 14.51
N PHE A 183 4.64 -2.77 15.51
CA PHE A 183 3.78 -3.85 15.95
C PHE A 183 2.33 -3.39 15.86
N ARG A 184 1.52 -4.14 15.12
CA ARG A 184 0.11 -3.86 14.88
C ARG A 184 -0.75 -5.02 15.36
N ILE A 185 -1.86 -4.71 16.01
CA ILE A 185 -2.93 -5.65 16.32
C ILE A 185 -4.19 -5.16 15.65
N ASN A 186 -4.89 -6.05 14.94
CA ASN A 186 -6.23 -5.83 14.43
C ASN A 186 -7.15 -6.88 15.04
N LYS A 187 -8.29 -6.45 15.56
CA LYS A 187 -9.28 -7.34 16.17
C LYS A 187 -10.69 -6.96 15.70
N GLU A 188 -11.39 -7.96 15.21
CA GLU A 188 -12.83 -7.90 14.97
C GLU A 188 -13.53 -8.35 16.27
N LEU A 189 -14.18 -7.42 16.97
CA LEU A 189 -14.91 -7.71 18.20
C LEU A 189 -16.24 -8.41 17.89
N ASP A 190 -16.86 -7.99 16.82
CA ASP A 190 -18.03 -8.59 16.16
C ASP A 190 -18.06 -8.16 14.68
N LYS A 191 -19.02 -8.67 13.91
CA LYS A 191 -19.16 -8.36 12.47
C LYS A 191 -19.30 -6.86 12.12
N ASN A 192 -19.65 -6.05 13.11
CA ASN A 192 -19.89 -4.61 12.98
C ASN A 192 -18.85 -3.75 13.71
N THR A 193 -17.94 -4.36 14.47
CA THR A 193 -17.00 -3.64 15.34
C THR A 193 -15.56 -4.11 15.12
N ASN A 194 -14.71 -3.18 14.70
CA ASN A 194 -13.30 -3.41 14.46
C ASN A 194 -12.44 -2.44 15.27
N ILE A 195 -11.34 -2.94 15.83
CA ILE A 195 -10.32 -2.14 16.50
C ILE A 195 -8.94 -2.52 15.94
N SER A 196 -8.13 -1.51 15.68
CA SER A 196 -6.71 -1.70 15.40
C SER A 196 -5.86 -0.76 16.25
N SER A 197 -4.70 -1.26 16.67
CA SER A 197 -3.71 -0.43 17.36
C SER A 197 -2.33 -0.75 16.83
N THR A 198 -1.52 0.28 16.67
CA THR A 198 -0.14 0.18 16.13
C THR A 198 0.79 0.97 17.02
N VAL A 199 1.94 0.38 17.33
CA VAL A 199 3.12 1.06 17.84
C VAL A 199 4.12 1.13 16.71
N ARG A 200 4.69 2.30 16.43
CA ARG A 200 5.56 2.49 15.28
C ARG A 200 6.77 3.35 15.60
N LEU A 201 7.91 2.94 15.06
CA LEU A 201 9.14 3.69 15.04
C LEU A 201 9.56 3.91 13.59
N TYR A 202 9.76 5.16 13.22
CA TYR A 202 10.46 5.52 11.98
C TYR A 202 11.88 5.96 12.31
N GLU A 203 12.83 5.59 11.45
CA GLU A 203 14.21 6.04 11.49
C GLU A 203 14.58 6.58 10.11
N ASP A 204 14.83 7.90 10.03
CA ASP A 204 15.26 8.60 8.82
C ASP A 204 16.79 8.63 8.77
N LEU A 205 17.36 7.76 7.93
CA LEU A 205 18.82 7.60 7.79
C LEU A 205 19.51 8.81 7.15
N SER A 206 18.77 9.81 6.69
CA SER A 206 19.31 11.05 6.14
C SER A 206 19.49 12.16 7.18
N LYS A 207 19.02 11.94 8.41
CA LYS A 207 19.09 12.88 9.53
C LYS A 207 20.09 12.42 10.57
N GLU A 208 20.43 13.33 11.49
CA GLU A 208 21.38 13.08 12.57
C GLU A 208 20.70 13.14 13.92
N ASP A 209 21.32 12.55 14.93
CA ASP A 209 20.92 12.55 16.33
C ASP A 209 19.44 12.17 16.57
N SER A 210 18.79 12.90 17.46
CA SER A 210 17.39 12.64 17.86
C SER A 210 16.37 12.95 16.77
N ASP A 211 16.70 13.80 15.80
CA ASP A 211 15.83 14.17 14.68
C ASP A 211 15.64 13.01 13.69
N LYS A 212 16.50 12.01 13.78
CA LYS A 212 16.44 10.76 13.06
C LYS A 212 15.20 9.92 13.37
N TYR A 213 14.68 10.05 14.60
CA TYR A 213 13.64 9.15 15.11
C TYR A 213 12.29 9.83 15.24
N GLN A 214 11.24 9.10 14.82
CA GLN A 214 9.84 9.44 15.03
C GLN A 214 9.13 8.25 15.68
N TYR A 215 8.59 8.48 16.87
CA TYR A 215 7.83 7.50 17.63
C TYR A 215 6.34 7.82 17.52
N ILE A 216 5.51 6.81 17.21
CA ILE A 216 4.05 6.90 17.26
C ILE A 216 3.55 5.83 18.21
N PHE A 217 2.92 6.25 19.32
CA PHE A 217 2.48 5.35 20.37
C PHE A 217 1.36 5.94 21.23
N PRO A 218 0.14 5.37 21.19
CA PRO A 218 -0.37 4.48 20.16
C PRO A 218 -0.77 5.24 18.88
N ASP A 219 -0.98 4.50 17.80
CA ASP A 219 -1.82 4.88 16.66
C ASP A 219 -2.99 3.90 16.68
N PHE A 220 -4.24 4.36 16.82
CA PHE A 220 -5.39 3.50 16.92
C PHE A 220 -6.52 3.91 15.97
N ASN A 221 -7.31 2.92 15.58
CA ASN A 221 -8.56 3.08 14.85
C ASN A 221 -9.61 2.16 15.47
N PHE A 222 -10.78 2.73 15.72
CA PHE A 222 -11.97 2.01 16.17
C PHE A 222 -13.12 2.34 15.22
N LYS A 223 -13.79 1.30 14.72
CA LYS A 223 -14.94 1.44 13.84
C LYS A 223 -16.08 0.59 14.38
N LYS A 224 -17.26 1.19 14.47
CA LYS A 224 -18.50 0.49 14.82
C LYS A 224 -19.63 0.92 13.90
N ASN A 225 -20.28 -0.05 13.27
CA ASN A 225 -21.52 0.15 12.55
C ASN A 225 -22.67 -0.30 13.45
N ILE A 226 -23.69 0.52 13.58
CA ILE A 226 -24.87 0.25 14.42
C ILE A 226 -26.09 0.33 13.49
N ASP A 227 -26.69 -0.82 13.23
CA ASP A 227 -27.96 -0.88 12.53
C ASP A 227 -29.06 -0.40 13.49
N LEU A 228 -29.81 0.60 13.07
CA LEU A 228 -30.90 1.14 13.86
C LEU A 228 -32.19 0.34 13.58
N ASP A 229 -33.14 0.41 14.54
CA ASP A 229 -34.46 -0.18 14.35
C ASP A 229 -35.13 0.36 13.07
N GLU A 230 -36.00 -0.42 12.48
CA GLU A 230 -36.74 -0.12 11.23
C GLU A 230 -37.41 1.29 11.25
N ASN A 231 -37.76 1.79 12.44
CA ASN A 231 -38.35 3.13 12.62
C ASN A 231 -37.40 4.27 12.23
N TYR A 232 -36.07 4.08 12.28
CA TYR A 232 -35.09 5.13 11.97
C TYR A 232 -34.59 5.09 10.52
N ASN A 233 -34.92 4.04 9.79
CA ASN A 233 -34.61 3.84 8.37
C ASN A 233 -33.19 4.28 7.99
N GLY A 234 -32.15 3.75 8.70
CA GLY A 234 -30.77 4.10 8.43
C GLY A 234 -29.76 3.37 9.28
N GLN A 235 -28.49 3.69 9.05
CA GLN A 235 -27.34 3.12 9.73
C GLN A 235 -26.53 4.23 10.42
N PHE A 236 -26.13 3.98 11.64
CA PHE A 236 -25.22 4.85 12.37
C PHE A 236 -23.81 4.25 12.38
N LYS A 237 -22.81 5.04 11.98
CA LYS A 237 -21.40 4.65 11.95
C LYS A 237 -20.62 5.52 12.91
N PHE A 238 -19.90 4.91 13.82
CA PHE A 238 -18.95 5.58 14.69
C PHE A 238 -17.55 5.18 14.30
N PHE A 239 -16.70 6.17 14.05
CA PHE A 239 -15.29 6.01 13.79
C PHE A 239 -14.50 6.87 14.76
N SER A 240 -13.56 6.26 15.49
CA SER A 240 -12.61 6.96 16.35
C SER A 240 -11.19 6.59 15.95
N SER A 241 -10.34 7.57 15.76
CA SER A 241 -8.93 7.37 15.46
C SER A 241 -8.07 8.37 16.21
N GLY A 242 -6.85 8.00 16.50
CA GLY A 242 -5.94 8.91 17.16
C GLY A 242 -4.52 8.39 17.21
N PHE A 243 -3.61 9.28 17.49
CA PHE A 243 -2.20 8.95 17.71
C PHE A 243 -1.56 9.89 18.73
N GLN A 244 -0.49 9.38 19.32
CA GLN A 244 0.49 10.20 20.02
C GLN A 244 1.83 10.04 19.31
N LYS A 245 2.41 11.16 18.88
CA LYS A 245 3.64 11.22 18.09
C LYS A 245 4.68 12.10 18.76
N VAL A 246 5.93 11.64 18.79
CA VAL A 246 7.11 12.38 19.26
C VAL A 246 8.17 12.31 18.17
N TYR A 247 8.72 13.46 17.76
CA TYR A 247 9.70 13.55 16.69
C TYR A 247 10.52 14.86 16.78
N ASN A 248 11.56 14.97 15.93
CA ASN A 248 12.39 16.15 15.74
C ASN A 248 12.71 16.86 17.05
N THR A 249 13.51 16.23 17.90
CA THR A 249 13.98 16.77 19.17
C THR A 249 12.90 17.49 19.98
N ASN A 250 12.00 16.71 20.62
CA ASN A 250 11.02 17.23 21.58
C ASN A 250 9.76 17.89 20.98
N ILE A 251 9.36 17.54 19.75
CA ILE A 251 8.05 17.88 19.21
C ILE A 251 7.06 16.77 19.60
N HIS A 252 5.98 17.13 20.28
CA HIS A 252 4.91 16.23 20.70
C HIS A 252 3.61 16.61 20.03
N GLU A 253 2.94 15.66 19.46
CA GLU A 253 1.59 15.83 18.86
C GLU A 253 0.69 14.67 19.27
N THR A 254 -0.45 15.00 19.84
CA THR A 254 -1.52 14.05 20.13
C THR A 254 -2.76 14.49 19.38
N GLN A 255 -3.40 13.58 18.71
CA GLN A 255 -4.63 13.81 17.95
C GLN A 255 -5.63 12.73 18.27
N ILE A 256 -6.89 13.12 18.49
CA ILE A 256 -8.04 12.21 18.58
C ILE A 256 -9.16 12.78 17.72
N ASN A 257 -9.66 11.99 16.81
CA ASN A 257 -10.77 12.32 15.93
C ASN A 257 -11.90 11.33 16.15
N ASN A 258 -13.12 11.85 16.38
CA ASN A 258 -14.32 11.04 16.53
C ASN A 258 -15.35 11.49 15.49
N ASP A 259 -15.72 10.60 14.58
CA ASP A 259 -16.72 10.83 13.56
C ASP A 259 -17.97 10.02 13.85
N PHE A 260 -19.08 10.72 13.99
CA PHE A 260 -20.42 10.15 14.10
C PHE A 260 -21.14 10.41 12.78
N ASN A 261 -21.37 9.36 12.01
CA ASN A 261 -22.01 9.45 10.71
C ASN A 261 -23.33 8.67 10.72
N PHE A 262 -24.41 9.34 10.40
CA PHE A 262 -25.69 8.72 10.12
C PHE A 262 -25.93 8.73 8.60
N GLU A 263 -26.34 7.62 8.04
CA GLU A 263 -26.74 7.46 6.64
C GLU A 263 -28.12 6.80 6.61
N SER A 264 -29.10 7.48 6.00
CA SER A 264 -30.40 6.87 5.76
C SER A 264 -30.31 5.77 4.71
N TYR A 265 -31.22 4.81 4.75
CA TYR A 265 -31.47 3.96 3.58
C TYR A 265 -32.17 4.78 2.48
N ASP A 266 -32.16 4.26 1.29
CA ASP A 266 -32.77 4.89 0.12
C ASP A 266 -34.30 4.95 0.25
N PHE A 267 -34.84 6.13 -0.03
CA PHE A 267 -36.28 6.35 -0.19
C PHE A 267 -36.62 6.34 -1.68
N PHE A 268 -37.42 5.40 -2.08
CA PHE A 268 -37.89 5.24 -3.46
C PHE A 268 -39.25 5.92 -3.63
N SER A 269 -39.35 6.91 -4.52
CA SER A 269 -40.62 7.52 -4.87
C SER A 269 -41.29 6.79 -6.03
N SER A 270 -42.59 6.95 -6.16
CA SER A 270 -43.40 6.33 -7.23
C SER A 270 -42.98 6.71 -8.65
N ASN A 271 -42.34 7.86 -8.81
CA ASN A 271 -41.82 8.37 -10.09
C ASN A 271 -40.38 7.97 -10.38
N GLY A 272 -39.77 7.09 -9.53
CA GLY A 272 -38.42 6.54 -9.73
C GLY A 272 -37.27 7.37 -9.18
N LEU A 273 -37.54 8.45 -8.43
CA LEU A 273 -36.51 9.17 -7.69
C LEU A 273 -36.04 8.36 -6.49
N VAL A 274 -34.74 8.32 -6.29
CA VAL A 274 -34.09 7.73 -5.13
C VAL A 274 -33.46 8.85 -4.33
N THR A 275 -33.83 8.96 -3.06
CA THR A 275 -33.34 10.02 -2.17
C THR A 275 -32.78 9.42 -0.90
N ASP A 276 -31.61 9.89 -0.48
CA ASP A 276 -30.99 9.60 0.79
C ASP A 276 -30.55 10.89 1.52
N TYR A 277 -30.37 10.79 2.81
CA TYR A 277 -29.78 11.88 3.58
C TYR A 277 -28.74 11.34 4.55
N SER A 278 -27.74 12.14 4.84
CA SER A 278 -26.71 11.80 5.80
C SER A 278 -26.32 12.99 6.67
N PHE A 279 -25.85 12.67 7.84
CA PHE A 279 -25.36 13.64 8.81
C PHE A 279 -24.02 13.19 9.36
N LEU A 280 -23.01 14.03 9.28
CA LEU A 280 -21.69 13.84 9.87
C LEU A 280 -21.51 14.83 11.02
N LEU A 281 -21.20 14.33 12.21
CA LEU A 281 -20.67 15.10 13.33
C LEU A 281 -19.23 14.64 13.57
N LYS A 282 -18.27 15.54 13.39
CA LYS A 282 -16.86 15.31 13.61
C LYS A 282 -16.39 16.08 14.83
N ASN A 283 -15.80 15.37 15.80
CA ASN A 283 -15.11 15.96 16.94
C ASN A 283 -13.61 15.74 16.77
N PHE A 284 -12.86 16.82 16.71
CA PHE A 284 -11.42 16.82 16.51
C PHE A 284 -10.72 17.44 17.71
N ASN A 285 -9.80 16.71 18.32
CA ASN A 285 -9.07 17.15 19.50
C ASN A 285 -7.56 17.02 19.23
N THR A 286 -6.82 18.08 19.56
CA THR A 286 -5.36 18.07 19.48
C THR A 286 -4.73 18.60 20.75
N TYR A 287 -3.57 18.05 21.06
CA TYR A 287 -2.63 18.58 22.02
C TYR A 287 -1.24 18.58 21.40
N SER A 288 -0.53 19.69 21.48
CA SER A 288 0.82 19.76 20.92
C SER A 288 1.77 20.55 21.81
N LYS A 289 3.05 20.20 21.72
CA LYS A 289 4.15 20.94 22.33
C LYS A 289 5.24 21.10 21.26
N ASN A 290 5.73 22.33 21.10
CA ASN A 290 6.78 22.69 20.13
C ASN A 290 6.42 22.40 18.65
N SER A 291 5.16 22.10 18.33
CA SER A 291 4.72 21.87 16.96
C SER A 291 4.50 23.20 16.22
N THR A 292 4.94 23.26 14.97
CA THR A 292 4.62 24.35 14.04
C THR A 292 3.31 24.13 13.28
N VAL A 293 2.77 22.92 13.34
CA VAL A 293 1.52 22.54 12.66
C VAL A 293 0.30 22.89 13.52
N TYR A 294 0.43 22.67 14.82
CA TYR A 294 -0.60 22.95 15.83
C TYR A 294 0.01 23.94 16.84
N GLU A 295 -0.42 25.18 16.89
CA GLU A 295 0.15 26.31 17.64
C GLU A 295 0.37 26.12 19.16
N GLY A 296 0.75 24.92 19.60
CA GLY A 296 1.09 24.60 21.01
C GLY A 296 -0.09 24.72 21.98
N LYS A 297 -1.33 24.67 21.47
CA LYS A 297 -2.56 24.79 22.26
C LYS A 297 -3.37 23.49 22.21
N ASN A 298 -4.11 23.26 23.29
CA ASN A 298 -5.20 22.30 23.25
C ASN A 298 -6.32 22.88 22.39
N ASP A 299 -6.66 22.17 21.32
CA ASP A 299 -7.72 22.58 20.42
C ASP A 299 -8.83 21.51 20.41
N HIS A 300 -10.07 21.96 20.55
CA HIS A 300 -11.26 21.12 20.58
C HIS A 300 -12.26 21.65 19.59
N GLU A 301 -12.40 21.01 18.45
CA GLU A 301 -13.25 21.47 17.37
C GLU A 301 -14.39 20.47 17.12
N ILE A 302 -15.56 21.01 16.82
CA ILE A 302 -16.74 20.22 16.42
C ILE A 302 -17.23 20.74 15.07
N PHE A 303 -17.35 19.84 14.12
CA PHE A 303 -17.86 20.12 12.78
C PHE A 303 -19.12 19.32 12.52
N GLY A 304 -20.12 19.96 11.90
CA GLY A 304 -21.34 19.31 11.47
C GLY A 304 -21.53 19.45 9.97
N THR A 305 -22.02 18.40 9.31
CA THR A 305 -22.40 18.45 7.89
C THR A 305 -23.68 17.65 7.69
N PHE A 306 -24.62 18.25 7.02
CA PHE A 306 -25.86 17.61 6.55
C PHE A 306 -25.85 17.54 5.03
N LEU A 307 -26.26 16.39 4.50
CA LEU A 307 -26.42 16.12 3.07
C LEU A 307 -27.83 15.61 2.79
N LEU A 308 -28.37 16.03 1.66
CA LEU A 308 -29.55 15.45 1.04
C LEU A 308 -29.20 15.17 -0.42
N LYS A 309 -29.20 13.91 -0.81
CA LYS A 309 -28.85 13.46 -2.14
C LYS A 309 -30.06 12.86 -2.83
N THR A 310 -30.26 13.19 -4.08
CA THR A 310 -31.34 12.65 -4.93
C THR A 310 -30.75 12.18 -6.25
N GLU A 311 -31.12 10.99 -6.65
CA GLU A 311 -30.69 10.35 -7.89
C GLU A 311 -31.92 9.96 -8.73
N TYR A 312 -31.75 9.95 -10.05
CA TYR A 312 -32.78 9.47 -10.96
C TYR A 312 -32.21 8.39 -11.90
N PRO A 313 -32.21 7.13 -11.50
CA PRO A 313 -31.63 6.04 -12.29
C PRO A 313 -32.52 5.70 -13.50
N LEU A 314 -32.00 5.92 -14.69
CA LEU A 314 -32.62 5.60 -15.97
C LEU A 314 -31.92 4.42 -16.61
N LYS A 315 -32.71 3.48 -17.17
CA LYS A 315 -32.19 2.32 -17.89
C LYS A 315 -32.80 2.24 -19.28
N LYS A 316 -31.97 2.08 -20.31
CA LYS A 316 -32.37 1.78 -21.67
C LYS A 316 -31.82 0.42 -22.09
N LYS A 317 -32.71 -0.52 -22.40
CA LYS A 317 -32.32 -1.80 -22.98
C LYS A 317 -32.06 -1.62 -24.48
N LEU A 318 -30.97 -2.22 -24.98
CA LEU A 318 -30.57 -2.26 -26.38
C LEU A 318 -30.34 -3.72 -26.76
N GLU A 319 -30.28 -4.02 -28.08
CA GLU A 319 -29.98 -5.37 -28.57
C GLU A 319 -28.61 -5.88 -28.12
N GLU A 320 -27.61 -4.97 -27.95
CA GLU A 320 -26.23 -5.26 -27.57
C GLU A 320 -25.96 -5.17 -26.06
N GLY A 321 -26.96 -4.84 -25.23
CA GLY A 321 -26.78 -4.68 -23.79
C GLY A 321 -27.68 -3.61 -23.17
N ASN A 322 -27.17 -2.94 -22.12
CA ASN A 322 -27.92 -1.94 -21.38
C ASN A 322 -27.13 -0.63 -21.28
N ASN A 323 -27.81 0.49 -21.41
CA ASN A 323 -27.30 1.81 -21.05
C ASN A 323 -28.00 2.29 -19.79
N PHE A 324 -27.21 2.83 -18.87
CA PHE A 324 -27.68 3.47 -17.65
C PHE A 324 -27.28 4.94 -17.66
N LEU A 325 -28.19 5.79 -17.26
CA LEU A 325 -27.95 7.21 -17.08
C LEU A 325 -28.53 7.61 -15.73
N LYS A 326 -27.70 8.21 -14.87
CA LYS A 326 -28.11 8.57 -13.52
C LYS A 326 -27.73 10.02 -13.22
N PRO A 327 -28.62 10.99 -13.42
CA PRO A 327 -28.49 12.34 -12.88
C PRO A 327 -28.48 12.27 -11.36
N VAL A 328 -27.57 13.06 -10.74
CA VAL A 328 -27.39 13.16 -9.29
C VAL A 328 -27.43 14.62 -8.89
N ALA A 329 -28.20 14.93 -7.86
CA ALA A 329 -28.22 16.26 -7.23
C ALA A 329 -28.03 16.10 -5.72
N GLN A 330 -27.17 16.91 -5.11
CA GLN A 330 -26.92 16.88 -3.68
C GLN A 330 -26.93 18.29 -3.09
N LEU A 331 -27.69 18.46 -2.05
CA LEU A 331 -27.64 19.64 -1.18
C LEU A 331 -26.72 19.35 0.00
N ARG A 332 -25.85 20.30 0.31
CA ARG A 332 -24.92 20.18 1.43
C ARG A 332 -24.96 21.45 2.28
N PHE A 333 -25.01 21.26 3.59
CA PHE A 333 -24.95 22.33 4.58
C PHE A 333 -23.98 22.00 5.69
N SER A 334 -23.01 22.89 5.98
CA SER A 334 -22.09 22.81 7.11
C SER A 334 -21.96 24.20 7.77
N PRO A 335 -22.42 24.38 9.00
CA PRO A 335 -22.41 25.66 9.69
C PRO A 335 -21.05 26.06 10.27
N THR A 336 -20.16 25.11 10.50
CA THR A 336 -18.93 25.29 11.28
C THR A 336 -17.81 25.95 10.49
N ASN A 337 -16.99 26.75 11.20
CA ASN A 337 -15.81 27.37 10.61
C ASN A 337 -14.70 26.33 10.40
N GLY A 338 -14.18 26.25 9.18
CA GLY A 338 -13.01 25.44 8.87
C GLY A 338 -11.70 26.21 9.07
N LYS A 339 -10.62 25.49 9.13
CA LYS A 339 -9.24 26.06 9.12
C LYS A 339 -8.90 26.62 7.75
N ASN A 340 -7.95 27.55 7.71
CA ASN A 340 -7.40 28.04 6.44
C ASN A 340 -6.46 26.95 5.87
N ILE A 341 -6.86 26.42 4.73
CA ILE A 341 -6.12 25.40 3.98
C ILE A 341 -5.81 25.83 2.54
N SER A 342 -5.86 27.13 2.27
CA SER A 342 -5.66 27.70 0.92
C SER A 342 -4.33 27.29 0.29
N SER A 343 -3.29 27.05 1.09
CA SER A 343 -1.96 26.60 0.64
C SER A 343 -1.85 25.10 0.40
N THR A 344 -2.90 24.32 0.70
CA THR A 344 -2.85 22.85 0.54
C THR A 344 -3.09 22.42 -0.91
N GLY A 345 -2.63 21.19 -1.20
CA GLY A 345 -2.82 20.59 -2.51
C GLY A 345 -4.17 19.90 -2.74
N SER A 346 -5.13 20.02 -1.82
CA SER A 346 -6.43 19.33 -1.92
C SER A 346 -7.18 19.71 -3.20
N LYS A 347 -7.68 18.71 -3.92
CA LYS A 347 -8.42 18.84 -5.17
C LYS A 347 -9.71 18.02 -5.12
N MET A 348 -10.68 18.39 -5.95
CA MET A 348 -11.89 17.62 -6.16
C MET A 348 -11.71 16.65 -7.32
N ASP A 349 -12.29 15.48 -7.19
CA ASP A 349 -12.55 14.51 -8.24
C ASP A 349 -13.98 13.96 -8.10
N TYR A 350 -14.43 13.15 -9.05
CA TYR A 350 -15.81 12.67 -9.00
C TYR A 350 -16.10 11.80 -7.77
N SER A 351 -15.10 11.06 -7.28
CA SER A 351 -15.26 10.16 -6.13
C SER A 351 -15.53 10.87 -4.82
N ASN A 352 -15.10 12.15 -4.69
CA ASN A 352 -15.18 12.88 -3.43
C ASN A 352 -16.21 14.02 -3.40
N ILE A 353 -16.71 14.51 -4.55
CA ILE A 353 -17.60 15.69 -4.59
C ILE A 353 -18.94 15.50 -3.86
N PHE A 354 -19.40 14.26 -3.72
CA PHE A 354 -20.63 13.89 -3.01
C PHE A 354 -20.38 13.45 -1.55
N SER A 355 -19.14 13.43 -1.08
CA SER A 355 -18.80 13.04 0.28
C SER A 355 -19.20 14.12 1.32
N PRO A 356 -19.63 13.74 2.54
CA PRO A 356 -19.84 14.67 3.65
C PRO A 356 -18.58 15.49 3.96
N ASN A 357 -17.42 14.85 3.92
CA ASN A 357 -16.11 15.46 4.06
C ASN A 357 -15.33 15.38 2.76
N ARG A 358 -15.75 16.11 1.75
CA ARG A 358 -15.16 16.06 0.40
C ARG A 358 -13.70 16.55 0.32
N ILE A 359 -13.22 17.29 1.32
CA ILE A 359 -11.80 17.67 1.43
C ILE A 359 -10.93 16.50 1.90
N GLY A 360 -11.52 15.51 2.58
CA GLY A 360 -10.84 14.31 3.07
C GLY A 360 -9.90 14.52 4.27
N ARG A 361 -9.96 15.68 4.94
CA ARG A 361 -9.14 15.98 6.10
C ARG A 361 -9.80 15.49 7.40
N SER A 362 -8.96 15.00 8.34
CA SER A 362 -9.43 14.60 9.67
C SER A 362 -9.75 15.81 10.56
N ASP A 363 -9.07 16.94 10.35
CA ASP A 363 -9.04 18.10 11.22
C ASP A 363 -9.99 19.22 10.82
N MET A 364 -10.83 19.03 9.80
CA MET A 364 -11.83 20.01 9.38
C MET A 364 -12.86 19.45 8.41
N VAL A 365 -13.94 20.22 8.25
CA VAL A 365 -14.94 20.03 7.21
C VAL A 365 -15.17 21.39 6.51
N GLU A 366 -15.45 21.38 5.22
CA GLU A 366 -15.72 22.58 4.45
C GLU A 366 -17.02 23.26 4.94
N LYS A 367 -16.94 24.53 5.31
CA LYS A 367 -18.09 25.37 5.71
C LYS A 367 -18.90 25.80 4.51
N GLY A 368 -20.19 25.99 4.71
CA GLY A 368 -21.09 26.71 3.78
C GLY A 368 -22.22 25.84 3.25
N LYS A 369 -22.96 26.41 2.30
CA LYS A 369 -24.02 25.74 1.57
C LYS A 369 -23.56 25.49 0.15
N SER A 370 -23.91 24.35 -0.39
CA SER A 370 -23.61 24.04 -1.78
C SER A 370 -24.61 23.07 -2.38
N ILE A 371 -24.73 23.15 -3.70
CA ILE A 371 -25.44 22.20 -4.54
C ILE A 371 -24.37 21.52 -5.39
N THR A 372 -24.33 20.19 -5.39
CA THR A 372 -23.49 19.40 -6.29
C THR A 372 -24.39 18.73 -7.31
N LEU A 373 -24.08 18.91 -8.59
CA LEU A 373 -24.79 18.26 -9.69
C LEU A 373 -23.82 17.28 -10.36
N GLY A 374 -24.31 16.09 -10.67
CA GLY A 374 -23.56 15.06 -11.36
C GLY A 374 -24.37 14.30 -12.36
N LEU A 375 -23.67 13.65 -13.28
CA LEU A 375 -24.25 12.75 -14.26
C LEU A 375 -23.32 11.53 -14.37
N GLU A 376 -23.91 10.35 -14.18
CA GLU A 376 -23.22 9.06 -14.35
C GLU A 376 -23.82 8.35 -15.56
N PHE A 377 -22.97 7.90 -16.46
CA PHE A 377 -23.35 7.08 -17.60
C PHE A 377 -22.57 5.79 -17.59
N GLU A 378 -23.25 4.67 -17.81
CA GLU A 378 -22.64 3.36 -17.90
C GLU A 378 -23.24 2.58 -19.06
N LYS A 379 -22.39 1.99 -19.91
CA LYS A 379 -22.76 1.05 -20.96
C LYS A 379 -22.30 -0.34 -20.56
N GLN A 380 -23.20 -1.31 -20.57
CA GLN A 380 -22.96 -2.72 -20.30
C GLN A 380 -23.26 -3.57 -21.54
N ASN A 381 -22.53 -4.69 -21.73
CA ASN A 381 -22.84 -5.70 -22.72
C ASN A 381 -23.97 -6.64 -22.23
N LEU A 382 -24.32 -7.65 -23.05
CA LEU A 382 -25.33 -8.66 -22.70
C LEU A 382 -24.92 -9.51 -21.48
N SER A 383 -23.63 -9.64 -21.19
CA SER A 383 -23.10 -10.34 -20.01
C SER A 383 -23.05 -9.47 -18.75
N ASN A 384 -23.65 -8.26 -18.79
CA ASN A 384 -23.59 -7.23 -17.73
C ASN A 384 -22.18 -6.76 -17.38
N GLU A 385 -21.21 -6.92 -18.26
CA GLU A 385 -19.88 -6.36 -18.11
C GLU A 385 -19.87 -4.89 -18.55
N LYS A 386 -19.23 -4.02 -17.76
CA LYS A 386 -19.06 -2.61 -18.09
C LYS A 386 -18.14 -2.46 -19.30
N ILE A 387 -18.62 -1.78 -20.35
CA ILE A 387 -17.83 -1.47 -21.55
C ILE A 387 -17.29 -0.05 -21.49
N LEU A 388 -18.11 0.86 -20.96
CA LEU A 388 -17.79 2.28 -20.89
C LEU A 388 -18.50 2.90 -19.69
N GLY A 389 -17.77 3.68 -18.89
CA GLY A 389 -18.32 4.53 -17.85
C GLY A 389 -17.86 5.97 -18.05
N LEU A 390 -18.74 6.93 -17.79
CA LEU A 390 -18.45 8.36 -17.79
C LEU A 390 -19.17 9.00 -16.62
N ASN A 391 -18.41 9.62 -15.74
CA ASN A 391 -18.93 10.38 -14.62
C ASN A 391 -18.47 11.83 -14.74
N ILE A 392 -19.38 12.77 -14.57
CA ILE A 392 -19.06 14.20 -14.53
C ILE A 392 -19.82 14.89 -13.40
N GLY A 393 -19.23 15.90 -12.79
CA GLY A 393 -19.87 16.65 -11.73
C GLY A 393 -19.30 18.06 -11.52
N ASN A 394 -20.08 18.89 -10.85
CA ASN A 394 -19.73 20.27 -10.54
C ASN A 394 -20.38 20.71 -9.24
N ILE A 395 -19.71 21.60 -8.49
CA ILE A 395 -20.16 22.13 -7.22
C ILE A 395 -20.50 23.61 -7.38
N PHE A 396 -21.67 24.03 -6.90
CA PHE A 396 -22.10 25.40 -6.81
C PHE A 396 -22.28 25.80 -5.34
N LYS A 397 -21.67 26.91 -4.92
CA LYS A 397 -21.67 27.43 -3.56
C LYS A 397 -22.38 28.77 -3.48
N ASP A 398 -22.91 29.05 -2.32
CA ASP A 398 -23.54 30.35 -2.03
C ASP A 398 -22.52 31.50 -1.97
N LYS A 399 -21.29 31.25 -1.50
CA LYS A 399 -20.23 32.25 -1.31
C LYS A 399 -18.85 31.68 -1.65
N LYS A 400 -17.94 32.58 -2.04
CA LYS A 400 -16.51 32.28 -2.11
C LYS A 400 -15.97 32.00 -0.71
N ASN A 401 -14.96 31.14 -0.64
CA ASN A 401 -14.27 30.85 0.62
C ASN A 401 -12.76 30.81 0.37
N GLU A 402 -12.09 31.93 0.66
CA GLU A 402 -10.65 32.10 0.43
C GLU A 402 -9.77 31.20 1.32
N ALA A 403 -10.32 30.63 2.39
CA ALA A 403 -9.64 29.65 3.23
C ALA A 403 -9.50 28.27 2.56
N LEU A 404 -10.12 28.06 1.40
CA LEU A 404 -10.06 26.80 0.65
C LEU A 404 -9.02 26.87 -0.49
N PRO A 405 -8.47 25.72 -0.94
CA PRO A 405 -7.52 25.68 -2.04
C PRO A 405 -8.10 26.23 -3.35
N ASN A 406 -7.23 26.87 -4.14
CA ASN A 406 -7.61 27.34 -5.48
C ASN A 406 -7.68 26.18 -6.50
N LYS A 407 -7.07 25.02 -6.19
CA LYS A 407 -7.18 23.83 -7.03
C LYS A 407 -8.63 23.39 -7.17
N SER A 408 -9.02 22.99 -8.38
CA SER A 408 -10.41 22.69 -8.74
C SER A 408 -11.39 23.84 -8.47
N LYS A 409 -10.89 25.08 -8.37
CA LYS A 409 -11.65 26.30 -7.99
C LYS A 409 -12.53 26.10 -6.76
N LEU A 410 -12.04 25.31 -5.79
CA LEU A 410 -12.78 25.01 -4.57
C LEU A 410 -13.06 26.26 -3.73
N ASN A 411 -12.22 27.28 -3.83
CA ASN A 411 -12.40 28.59 -3.17
C ASN A 411 -13.44 29.49 -3.85
N GLN A 412 -13.91 29.19 -5.04
CA GLN A 412 -14.86 29.98 -5.80
C GLN A 412 -16.31 29.51 -5.56
N THR A 413 -17.27 30.29 -6.07
CA THR A 413 -18.70 29.94 -6.03
C THR A 413 -19.08 28.80 -6.96
N ARG A 414 -18.24 28.50 -7.96
CA ARG A 414 -18.37 27.37 -8.85
C ARG A 414 -17.03 26.65 -8.96
N SER A 415 -17.02 25.34 -8.73
CA SER A 415 -15.82 24.51 -8.92
C SER A 415 -15.51 24.32 -10.41
N ASP A 416 -14.34 23.77 -10.74
CA ASP A 416 -14.12 23.16 -12.04
C ASP A 416 -15.06 21.95 -12.21
N ILE A 417 -15.32 21.59 -13.46
CA ILE A 417 -15.98 20.33 -13.77
C ILE A 417 -14.97 19.21 -13.52
N VAL A 418 -15.36 18.21 -12.75
CA VAL A 418 -14.58 17.03 -12.48
C VAL A 418 -15.25 15.80 -13.07
N GLY A 419 -14.48 14.83 -13.49
CA GLY A 419 -15.02 13.60 -14.07
C GLY A 419 -13.97 12.54 -14.28
N ASP A 420 -14.43 11.35 -14.57
CA ASP A 420 -13.64 10.16 -14.88
C ASP A 420 -14.26 9.36 -16.02
N ILE A 421 -13.44 8.65 -16.76
CA ILE A 421 -13.82 7.73 -17.83
C ILE A 421 -13.14 6.40 -17.54
N PHE A 422 -13.85 5.31 -17.63
CA PHE A 422 -13.33 3.94 -17.35
C PHE A 422 -14.00 2.87 -18.21
#